data_d7ed96f4b748fbeee5eccff5c9cc688f
#
_entry.id   d7ed96f4b748fbeee5eccff5c9cc688f
#
_cell.length_a   1.000
_cell.length_b   1.000
_cell.length_c   1.000
_cell.angle_alpha   90.00
_cell.angle_beta   90.00
_cell.angle_gamma   90.00
#
_symmetry.space_group_name_H-M   'P 1'
#
loop_
_entity.id
_entity.type
_entity.pdbx_description
1 polymer ?
#
loop_
_entity_poly.entity_id
_entity_poly.type
_entity_poly.pdbx_seq_one_letter_code
_entity_poly.pdbx_strand_id
1 'polypeptide(L)'
;MNIILGEYIKKESILHKLDPRTKIIGSFSLILSFLFINTLIGYIITGILAFTLILLSKIPLKEFLKSLKYLLYILIFSSIFHILSHQDGKLLLQLGKFSIYESGLFSALKMIFRIVFLLIFSSLLTLTTKPLDIALGLETLLSPLKKIGLPIQDFSLMISITLRFIPTILQEANTIRMAQQARGENFEGKNPFKKLYQYSLILLPLLVSVIQKVENLTLAMEARAFHCGLERTNFHKLEFTKRDYLTGIFIFLIIFLFLVLSLQHLL
;
A
#
# COMPACT_ATOMS: atom_id res chain seq x y z
N MET A 1 -20.23 5.69 -9.61
CA MET A 1 -19.14 4.89 -9.00
C MET A 1 -18.39 5.82 -8.06
N ASN A 2 -18.48 5.61 -6.75
CA ASN A 2 -17.62 6.33 -5.80
C ASN A 2 -16.24 5.67 -5.88
N ILE A 3 -15.40 6.15 -6.78
CA ILE A 3 -13.99 5.75 -6.83
C ILE A 3 -13.32 6.55 -5.73
N ILE A 4 -13.23 5.94 -4.56
CA ILE A 4 -12.42 6.46 -3.47
C ILE A 4 -10.97 6.24 -3.88
N LEU A 5 -10.28 7.31 -4.19
CA LEU A 5 -8.84 7.32 -4.47
C LEU A 5 -8.09 6.93 -3.20
N GLY A 6 -7.71 5.66 -3.13
CA GLY A 6 -7.06 5.07 -1.96
C GLY A 6 -8.07 4.68 -0.88
N GLU A 7 -7.78 3.63 -0.16
CA GLU A 7 -8.61 3.12 0.96
C GLU A 7 -8.44 3.97 2.24
N TYR A 8 -7.97 5.24 2.14
CA TYR A 8 -7.79 6.10 3.30
C TYR A 8 -9.10 6.35 4.03
N ILE A 9 -9.15 6.02 5.31
CA ILE A 9 -10.31 6.23 6.18
C ILE A 9 -10.03 7.42 7.08
N LYS A 10 -10.78 8.51 6.89
CA LYS A 10 -10.65 9.72 7.72
C LYS A 10 -11.13 9.43 9.14
N LYS A 11 -10.18 9.25 10.08
CA LYS A 11 -10.43 9.11 11.51
C LYS A 11 -9.41 9.88 12.32
N GLU A 12 -9.81 10.31 13.51
CA GLU A 12 -8.89 10.93 14.47
C GLU A 12 -8.32 9.86 15.41
N SER A 13 -7.13 9.39 15.10
CA SER A 13 -6.37 8.49 15.97
C SER A 13 -4.92 8.96 16.12
N ILE A 14 -4.21 8.39 17.08
CA ILE A 14 -2.79 8.68 17.31
C ILE A 14 -1.99 8.40 16.04
N LEU A 15 -2.27 7.27 15.38
CA LEU A 15 -1.59 6.86 14.15
C LEU A 15 -1.87 7.81 12.97
N HIS A 16 -3.08 8.38 12.86
CA HIS A 16 -3.37 9.34 11.80
C HIS A 16 -2.58 10.65 11.95
N LYS A 17 -2.27 11.05 13.18
CA LYS A 17 -1.55 12.31 13.50
C LYS A 17 -0.03 12.20 13.40
N LEU A 18 0.53 11.01 13.13
CA LEU A 18 1.96 10.82 12.93
C LEU A 18 2.40 11.34 11.57
N ASP A 19 3.67 11.78 11.49
CA ASP A 19 4.31 12.19 10.24
C ASP A 19 4.33 11.02 9.24
N PRO A 20 3.99 11.24 7.95
CA PRO A 20 4.04 10.21 6.92
C PRO A 20 5.39 9.49 6.79
N ARG A 21 6.49 10.19 7.02
CA ARG A 21 7.86 9.61 6.99
C ARG A 21 8.02 8.55 8.06
N THR A 22 7.61 8.85 9.29
CA THR A 22 7.68 7.91 10.43
C THR A 22 6.85 6.68 10.17
N LYS A 23 5.66 6.84 9.56
CA LYS A 23 4.79 5.72 9.18
C LYS A 23 5.40 4.85 8.10
N ILE A 24 5.97 5.46 7.04
CA ILE A 24 6.61 4.72 5.94
C ILE A 24 7.81 3.94 6.46
N ILE A 25 8.73 4.61 7.17
CA ILE A 25 9.91 3.95 7.73
C ILE A 25 9.49 2.87 8.72
N GLY A 26 8.54 3.18 9.62
CA GLY A 26 8.07 2.28 10.64
C GLY A 26 7.41 1.03 10.08
N SER A 27 6.47 1.17 9.13
CA SER A 27 5.82 0.02 8.52
C SER A 27 6.79 -0.84 7.73
N PHE A 28 7.69 -0.22 6.95
CA PHE A 28 8.69 -0.95 6.16
C PHE A 28 9.69 -1.70 7.06
N SER A 29 10.17 -1.05 8.11
CA SER A 29 11.11 -1.65 9.06
C SER A 29 10.48 -2.79 9.86
N LEU A 30 9.20 -2.65 10.28
CA LEU A 30 8.47 -3.74 10.94
C LEU A 30 8.26 -4.93 10.00
N ILE A 31 7.88 -4.68 8.74
CA ILE A 31 7.73 -5.73 7.74
C ILE A 31 9.04 -6.48 7.53
N LEU A 32 10.15 -5.75 7.32
CA LEU A 32 11.46 -6.35 7.11
C LEU A 32 11.90 -7.17 8.33
N SER A 33 11.79 -6.61 9.54
CA SER A 33 12.20 -7.29 10.76
C SER A 33 11.41 -8.58 10.98
N PHE A 34 10.12 -8.55 10.67
CA PHE A 34 9.25 -9.71 10.83
C PHE A 34 9.57 -10.84 9.84
N LEU A 35 10.09 -10.54 8.64
CA LEU A 35 10.48 -11.57 7.67
C LEU A 35 11.57 -12.52 8.20
N PHE A 36 12.42 -12.05 9.10
CA PHE A 36 13.50 -12.85 9.68
C PHE A 36 13.10 -13.65 10.92
N ILE A 37 11.86 -13.48 11.42
CA ILE A 37 11.39 -14.17 12.61
C ILE A 37 10.91 -15.58 12.26
N ASN A 38 11.47 -16.58 12.96
CA ASN A 38 11.08 -17.99 12.84
C ASN A 38 10.63 -18.58 14.19
N THR A 39 10.74 -17.83 15.31
CA THR A 39 10.40 -18.26 16.67
C THR A 39 8.93 -18.07 16.98
N LEU A 40 8.32 -19.00 17.70
CA LEU A 40 6.93 -18.92 18.14
C LEU A 40 6.68 -17.66 19.01
N ILE A 41 7.62 -17.34 19.88
CA ILE A 41 7.60 -16.13 20.72
C ILE A 41 7.54 -14.87 19.84
N GLY A 42 8.33 -14.81 18.77
CA GLY A 42 8.31 -13.70 17.82
C GLY A 42 6.94 -13.53 17.14
N TYR A 43 6.27 -14.61 16.75
CA TYR A 43 4.92 -14.55 16.21
C TYR A 43 3.89 -14.03 17.21
N ILE A 44 3.97 -14.44 18.49
CA ILE A 44 3.09 -13.96 19.57
C ILE A 44 3.30 -12.45 19.80
N ILE A 45 4.55 -12.00 19.91
CA ILE A 45 4.87 -10.58 20.10
C ILE A 45 4.36 -9.75 18.91
N THR A 46 4.55 -10.22 17.69
CA THR A 46 4.04 -9.54 16.48
C THR A 46 2.52 -9.50 16.48
N GLY A 47 1.85 -10.56 16.91
CA GLY A 47 0.39 -10.60 17.07
C GLY A 47 -0.13 -9.55 18.04
N ILE A 48 0.49 -9.45 19.21
CA ILE A 48 0.16 -8.43 20.22
C ILE A 48 0.41 -7.03 19.66
N LEU A 49 1.55 -6.82 18.97
CA LEU A 49 1.87 -5.55 18.34
C LEU A 49 0.84 -5.17 17.26
N ALA A 50 0.52 -6.07 16.35
CA ALA A 50 -0.46 -5.84 15.30
C ALA A 50 -1.84 -5.49 15.90
N PHE A 51 -2.27 -6.23 16.92
CA PHE A 51 -3.52 -5.97 17.62
C PHE A 51 -3.54 -4.60 18.30
N THR A 52 -2.47 -4.23 19.01
CA THR A 52 -2.36 -2.89 19.63
C THR A 52 -2.37 -1.77 18.60
N LEU A 53 -1.67 -1.92 17.46
CA LEU A 53 -1.66 -0.93 16.39
C LEU A 53 -3.06 -0.78 15.74
N ILE A 54 -3.79 -1.88 15.54
CA ILE A 54 -5.17 -1.85 15.04
C ILE A 54 -6.08 -1.09 16.01
N LEU A 55 -5.99 -1.36 17.32
CA LEU A 55 -6.76 -0.63 18.33
C LEU A 55 -6.43 0.87 18.35
N LEU A 56 -5.13 1.21 18.29
CA LEU A 56 -4.68 2.60 18.25
C LEU A 56 -5.10 3.32 16.95
N SER A 57 -5.28 2.60 15.84
CA SER A 57 -5.75 3.17 14.56
C SER A 57 -7.22 3.58 14.61
N LYS A 58 -8.02 2.97 15.51
CA LYS A 58 -9.50 3.11 15.59
C LYS A 58 -10.22 2.72 14.29
N ILE A 59 -9.57 1.98 13.41
CA ILE A 59 -10.15 1.50 12.16
C ILE A 59 -10.90 0.19 12.46
N PRO A 60 -12.13 -0.02 11.91
CA PRO A 60 -12.86 -1.24 12.15
C PRO A 60 -12.13 -2.44 11.56
N LEU A 61 -12.07 -3.54 12.31
CA LEU A 61 -11.45 -4.81 11.88
C LEU A 61 -12.00 -5.32 10.54
N LYS A 62 -13.23 -4.95 10.20
CA LYS A 62 -13.89 -5.32 8.95
C LYS A 62 -13.09 -4.88 7.70
N GLU A 63 -12.42 -3.74 7.74
CA GLU A 63 -11.62 -3.25 6.60
C GLU A 63 -10.34 -4.08 6.41
N PHE A 64 -9.70 -4.49 7.51
CA PHE A 64 -8.56 -5.41 7.44
C PHE A 64 -8.97 -6.79 6.94
N LEU A 65 -10.10 -7.31 7.41
CA LEU A 65 -10.65 -8.59 6.95
C LEU A 65 -11.05 -8.54 5.46
N LYS A 66 -11.49 -7.40 4.97
CA LYS A 66 -11.80 -7.21 3.55
C LYS A 66 -10.56 -7.36 2.68
N SER A 67 -9.43 -6.77 3.09
CA SER A 67 -8.14 -6.94 2.40
C SER A 67 -7.67 -8.41 2.42
N LEU A 68 -7.85 -9.10 3.56
CA LEU A 68 -7.53 -10.52 3.69
C LEU A 68 -8.39 -11.42 2.77
N LYS A 69 -9.67 -11.08 2.57
CA LYS A 69 -10.59 -11.87 1.74
C LYS A 69 -10.09 -12.03 0.31
N TYR A 70 -9.52 -10.98 -0.28
CA TYR A 70 -8.99 -11.03 -1.64
C TYR A 70 -7.77 -11.96 -1.78
N LEU A 71 -7.00 -12.13 -0.70
CA LEU A 71 -5.81 -12.99 -0.68
C LEU A 71 -6.08 -14.40 -0.15
N LEU A 72 -7.30 -14.66 0.34
CA LEU A 72 -7.67 -15.94 0.93
C LEU A 72 -7.41 -17.13 -0.01
N TYR A 73 -7.68 -16.97 -1.31
CA TYR A 73 -7.40 -18.01 -2.31
C TYR A 73 -5.90 -18.32 -2.44
N ILE A 74 -5.07 -17.29 -2.44
CA ILE A 74 -3.62 -17.42 -2.50
C ILE A 74 -3.09 -18.07 -1.22
N LEU A 75 -3.62 -17.67 -0.06
CA LEU A 75 -3.28 -18.25 1.24
C LEU A 75 -3.60 -19.73 1.31
N ILE A 76 -4.80 -20.13 0.90
CA ILE A 76 -5.21 -21.54 0.88
C ILE A 76 -4.31 -22.34 -0.08
N PHE A 77 -4.12 -21.87 -1.31
CA PHE A 77 -3.29 -22.55 -2.29
C PHE A 77 -1.85 -22.73 -1.80
N SER A 78 -1.25 -21.67 -1.27
CA SER A 78 0.10 -21.70 -0.75
C SER A 78 0.24 -22.60 0.49
N SER A 79 -0.76 -22.61 1.38
CA SER A 79 -0.82 -23.51 2.55
C SER A 79 -0.82 -24.96 2.13
N ILE A 80 -1.67 -25.33 1.16
CA ILE A 80 -1.74 -26.70 0.63
C ILE A 80 -0.37 -27.09 0.06
N PHE A 81 0.25 -26.20 -0.73
CA PHE A 81 1.57 -26.46 -1.31
C PHE A 81 2.65 -26.68 -0.22
N HIS A 82 2.66 -25.88 0.85
CA HIS A 82 3.59 -26.04 1.96
C HIS A 82 3.40 -27.36 2.71
N ILE A 83 2.14 -27.76 2.95
CA ILE A 83 1.83 -29.05 3.60
C ILE A 83 2.35 -30.24 2.79
N LEU A 84 2.21 -30.17 1.46
CA LEU A 84 2.62 -31.27 0.58
C LEU A 84 4.13 -31.27 0.28
N SER A 85 4.77 -30.11 0.31
CA SER A 85 6.18 -29.95 -0.06
C SER A 85 7.18 -30.34 1.05
N HIS A 86 6.79 -30.15 2.32
CA HIS A 86 7.64 -30.49 3.46
C HIS A 86 7.33 -31.90 3.95
N GLN A 87 8.32 -32.80 3.79
CA GLN A 87 8.17 -34.22 4.13
C GLN A 87 9.00 -34.64 5.34
N ASP A 88 9.47 -33.69 6.17
CA ASP A 88 10.29 -33.94 7.33
C ASP A 88 9.44 -34.06 8.61
N GLY A 89 9.91 -34.88 9.56
CA GLY A 89 9.29 -35.01 10.88
C GLY A 89 8.31 -36.18 11.01
N LYS A 90 7.42 -36.13 12.02
CA LYS A 90 6.45 -37.20 12.30
C LYS A 90 5.34 -37.18 11.29
N LEU A 91 5.02 -38.36 10.76
CA LEU A 91 3.90 -38.55 9.84
C LEU A 91 2.59 -38.48 10.67
N LEU A 92 1.74 -37.48 10.34
CA LEU A 92 0.45 -37.28 11.03
C LEU A 92 -0.68 -38.02 10.32
N LEU A 93 -0.69 -37.98 8.98
CA LEU A 93 -1.78 -38.57 8.19
C LEU A 93 -1.22 -39.02 6.84
N GLN A 94 -1.60 -40.23 6.42
CA GLN A 94 -1.28 -40.75 5.09
C GLN A 94 -2.59 -40.96 4.31
N LEU A 95 -2.80 -40.14 3.29
CA LEU A 95 -3.95 -40.22 2.39
C LEU A 95 -3.46 -40.75 1.01
N GLY A 96 -3.32 -42.06 0.86
CA GLY A 96 -2.84 -42.69 -0.36
C GLY A 96 -1.42 -42.22 -0.72
N LYS A 97 -1.28 -41.44 -1.81
CA LYS A 97 0.01 -40.92 -2.28
C LYS A 97 0.45 -39.63 -1.57
N PHE A 98 -0.42 -38.99 -0.79
CA PHE A 98 -0.14 -37.74 -0.07
C PHE A 98 0.11 -38.04 1.40
N SER A 99 1.30 -37.67 1.88
CA SER A 99 1.70 -37.81 3.28
C SER A 99 1.78 -36.43 3.91
N ILE A 100 1.06 -36.24 5.01
CA ILE A 100 1.05 -34.98 5.76
C ILE A 100 1.97 -35.15 6.96
N TYR A 101 3.01 -34.34 7.01
CA TYR A 101 4.01 -34.32 8.08
C TYR A 101 3.79 -33.13 9.02
N GLU A 102 4.22 -33.28 10.26
CA GLU A 102 4.12 -32.23 11.28
C GLU A 102 4.85 -30.94 10.86
N SER A 103 6.04 -31.06 10.26
CA SER A 103 6.81 -29.92 9.75
C SER A 103 6.08 -29.13 8.66
N GLY A 104 5.37 -29.84 7.77
CA GLY A 104 4.55 -29.21 6.72
C GLY A 104 3.42 -28.38 7.29
N LEU A 105 2.75 -28.87 8.34
CA LEU A 105 1.65 -28.15 9.00
C LEU A 105 2.17 -26.89 9.72
N PHE A 106 3.30 -27.01 10.46
CA PHE A 106 3.92 -25.85 11.12
C PHE A 106 4.43 -24.82 10.10
N SER A 107 5.01 -25.25 8.99
CA SER A 107 5.49 -24.36 7.92
C SER A 107 4.33 -23.62 7.25
N ALA A 108 3.23 -24.30 6.97
CA ALA A 108 2.02 -23.69 6.44
C ALA A 108 1.44 -22.64 7.41
N LEU A 109 1.35 -22.96 8.70
CA LEU A 109 0.86 -22.05 9.73
C LEU A 109 1.74 -20.80 9.86
N LYS A 110 3.07 -20.98 9.91
CA LYS A 110 4.03 -19.86 9.91
C LYS A 110 3.84 -18.97 8.70
N MET A 111 3.65 -19.54 7.52
CA MET A 111 3.45 -18.78 6.30
C MET A 111 2.14 -17.99 6.31
N ILE A 112 1.03 -18.59 6.79
CA ILE A 112 -0.25 -17.89 6.95
C ILE A 112 -0.07 -16.67 7.84
N PHE A 113 0.50 -16.84 9.04
CA PHE A 113 0.75 -15.74 9.96
C PHE A 113 1.65 -14.67 9.33
N ARG A 114 2.70 -15.06 8.60
CA ARG A 114 3.62 -14.15 7.93
C ARG A 114 2.88 -13.25 6.94
N ILE A 115 2.05 -13.83 6.07
CA ILE A 115 1.29 -13.06 5.09
C ILE A 115 0.23 -12.18 5.75
N VAL A 116 -0.47 -12.70 6.77
CA VAL A 116 -1.50 -11.94 7.49
C VAL A 116 -0.90 -10.70 8.18
N PHE A 117 0.22 -10.84 8.90
CA PHE A 117 0.85 -9.70 9.56
C PHE A 117 1.43 -8.68 8.57
N LEU A 118 2.06 -9.15 7.49
CA LEU A 118 2.53 -8.29 6.41
C LEU A 118 1.39 -7.45 5.83
N LEU A 119 0.24 -8.07 5.58
CA LEU A 119 -0.96 -7.38 5.11
C LEU A 119 -1.49 -6.37 6.13
N ILE A 120 -1.51 -6.72 7.42
CA ILE A 120 -1.97 -5.82 8.48
C ILE A 120 -1.09 -4.57 8.52
N PHE A 121 0.25 -4.71 8.53
CA PHE A 121 1.16 -3.58 8.58
C PHE A 121 1.09 -2.71 7.30
N SER A 122 0.97 -3.34 6.13
CA SER A 122 0.77 -2.62 4.86
C SER A 122 -0.58 -1.88 4.82
N SER A 123 -1.66 -2.55 5.25
CA SER A 123 -2.99 -1.94 5.31
C SER A 123 -3.06 -0.80 6.32
N LEU A 124 -2.36 -0.90 7.46
CA LEU A 124 -2.27 0.19 8.43
C LEU A 124 -1.71 1.46 7.79
N LEU A 125 -0.63 1.36 7.01
CA LEU A 125 -0.06 2.50 6.30
C LEU A 125 -1.08 3.11 5.33
N THR A 126 -1.70 2.28 4.47
CA THR A 126 -2.63 2.72 3.42
C THR A 126 -3.91 3.33 4.00
N LEU A 127 -4.48 2.72 5.04
CA LEU A 127 -5.73 3.17 5.67
C LEU A 127 -5.54 4.42 6.55
N THR A 128 -4.33 4.66 7.10
CA THR A 128 -4.05 5.80 8.00
C THR A 128 -3.39 6.99 7.33
N THR A 129 -2.96 6.88 6.07
CA THR A 129 -2.19 7.94 5.41
C THR A 129 -2.76 8.25 4.03
N LYS A 130 -2.95 9.52 3.71
CA LYS A 130 -3.43 9.93 2.38
C LYS A 130 -2.36 9.66 1.32
N PRO A 131 -2.75 9.27 0.09
CA PRO A 131 -1.79 9.03 -0.99
C PRO A 131 -0.84 10.21 -1.25
N LEU A 132 -1.36 11.45 -1.17
CA LEU A 132 -0.55 12.66 -1.34
C LEU A 132 0.50 12.82 -0.22
N ASP A 133 0.12 12.50 1.03
CA ASP A 133 1.03 12.59 2.18
C ASP A 133 2.13 11.51 2.09
N ILE A 134 1.78 10.31 1.55
CA ILE A 134 2.77 9.25 1.25
C ILE A 134 3.77 9.75 0.20
N ALA A 135 3.29 10.40 -0.87
CA ALA A 135 4.15 10.94 -1.92
C ALA A 135 5.12 12.01 -1.37
N LEU A 136 4.64 12.94 -0.55
CA LEU A 136 5.46 13.97 0.11
C LEU A 136 6.46 13.37 1.12
N GLY A 137 6.02 12.34 1.85
CA GLY A 137 6.89 11.58 2.76
C GLY A 137 8.03 10.90 2.00
N LEU A 138 7.74 10.21 0.90
CA LEU A 138 8.72 9.56 0.04
C LEU A 138 9.69 10.57 -0.59
N GLU A 139 9.20 11.70 -1.11
CA GLU A 139 10.05 12.79 -1.63
C GLU A 139 11.11 13.17 -0.62
N THR A 140 10.68 13.39 0.62
CA THR A 140 11.59 13.86 1.67
C THR A 140 12.58 12.77 2.08
N LEU A 141 12.14 11.50 2.15
CA LEU A 141 13.00 10.36 2.46
C LEU A 141 14.00 10.07 1.35
N LEU A 142 13.62 10.29 0.09
CA LEU A 142 14.48 10.10 -1.07
C LEU A 142 15.32 11.34 -1.39
N SER A 143 15.12 12.46 -0.71
CA SER A 143 15.86 13.70 -0.94
C SER A 143 17.39 13.56 -0.92
N PRO A 144 18.03 12.68 -0.12
CA PRO A 144 19.46 12.45 -0.18
C PRO A 144 19.95 11.93 -1.54
N LEU A 145 19.09 11.21 -2.30
CA LEU A 145 19.41 10.71 -3.63
C LEU A 145 19.50 11.83 -4.70
N LYS A 146 19.04 13.03 -4.38
CA LYS A 146 19.26 14.22 -5.21
C LYS A 146 20.77 14.46 -5.44
N LYS A 147 21.61 14.09 -4.46
CA LYS A 147 23.08 14.20 -4.59
C LYS A 147 23.66 13.29 -5.68
N ILE A 148 22.94 12.26 -6.09
CA ILE A 148 23.32 11.31 -7.15
C ILE A 148 22.74 11.75 -8.51
N GLY A 149 22.13 12.95 -8.60
CA GLY A 149 21.57 13.50 -9.83
C GLY A 149 20.12 13.09 -10.15
N LEU A 150 19.41 12.44 -9.22
CA LEU A 150 18.02 12.05 -9.43
C LEU A 150 17.09 13.26 -9.22
N PRO A 151 16.16 13.57 -10.16
CA PRO A 151 15.24 14.71 -10.08
C PRO A 151 14.03 14.40 -9.15
N ILE A 152 14.30 14.13 -7.87
CA ILE A 152 13.27 13.70 -6.89
C ILE A 152 12.13 14.72 -6.77
N GLN A 153 12.46 16.03 -6.80
CA GLN A 153 11.43 17.08 -6.68
C GLN A 153 10.48 17.11 -7.88
N ASP A 154 10.98 16.82 -9.08
CA ASP A 154 10.15 16.78 -10.27
C ASP A 154 9.25 15.53 -10.26
N PHE A 155 9.76 14.38 -9.81
CA PHE A 155 8.94 13.19 -9.58
C PHE A 155 7.81 13.43 -8.57
N SER A 156 8.11 14.07 -7.45
CA SER A 156 7.11 14.41 -6.45
C SER A 156 6.03 15.35 -7.00
N LEU A 157 6.43 16.35 -7.77
CA LEU A 157 5.51 17.24 -8.46
C LEU A 157 4.60 16.47 -9.43
N MET A 158 5.17 15.58 -10.25
CA MET A 158 4.39 14.74 -11.18
C MET A 158 3.35 13.90 -10.43
N ILE A 159 3.74 13.24 -9.33
CA ILE A 159 2.83 12.45 -8.50
C ILE A 159 1.74 13.34 -7.91
N SER A 160 2.09 14.51 -7.37
CA SER A 160 1.15 15.44 -6.77
C SER A 160 0.11 15.96 -7.78
N ILE A 161 0.57 16.34 -8.98
CA ILE A 161 -0.30 16.74 -10.09
C ILE A 161 -1.20 15.59 -10.49
N THR A 162 -0.64 14.40 -10.70
CA THR A 162 -1.39 13.21 -11.09
C THR A 162 -2.51 12.90 -10.08
N LEU A 163 -2.18 12.80 -8.78
CA LEU A 163 -3.16 12.53 -7.73
C LEU A 163 -4.28 13.58 -7.66
N ARG A 164 -3.96 14.83 -7.97
CA ARG A 164 -4.96 15.92 -8.03
C ARG A 164 -5.87 15.80 -9.24
N PHE A 165 -5.33 15.41 -10.40
CA PHE A 165 -6.09 15.32 -11.64
C PHE A 165 -6.91 14.03 -11.78
N ILE A 166 -6.55 12.95 -11.10
CA ILE A 166 -7.31 11.68 -11.18
C ILE A 166 -8.81 11.89 -10.91
N PRO A 167 -9.28 12.55 -9.82
CA PRO A 167 -10.71 12.78 -9.63
C PRO A 167 -11.37 13.55 -10.78
N THR A 168 -10.68 14.56 -11.30
CA THR A 168 -11.19 15.39 -12.40
C THR A 168 -11.31 14.58 -13.70
N ILE A 169 -10.30 13.77 -14.03
CA ILE A 169 -10.30 12.88 -15.20
C ILE A 169 -11.41 11.84 -15.09
N LEU A 170 -11.64 11.27 -13.90
CA LEU A 170 -12.72 10.32 -13.66
C LEU A 170 -14.11 10.94 -13.82
N GLN A 171 -14.31 12.17 -13.34
CA GLN A 171 -15.55 12.92 -13.55
C GLN A 171 -15.79 13.17 -15.03
N GLU A 172 -14.76 13.56 -15.77
CA GLU A 172 -14.84 13.80 -17.19
C GLU A 172 -15.13 12.53 -17.99
N ALA A 173 -14.44 11.43 -17.66
CA ALA A 173 -14.74 10.13 -18.26
C ALA A 173 -16.22 9.71 -18.05
N ASN A 174 -16.77 9.98 -16.86
CA ASN A 174 -18.19 9.72 -16.58
C ASN A 174 -19.10 10.65 -17.40
N THR A 175 -18.75 11.93 -17.57
CA THR A 175 -19.51 12.88 -18.39
C THR A 175 -19.52 12.46 -19.87
N ILE A 176 -18.35 12.10 -20.41
CA ILE A 176 -18.22 11.58 -21.77
C ILE A 176 -19.03 10.29 -21.94
N ARG A 177 -18.97 9.37 -20.98
CA ARG A 177 -19.76 8.15 -20.99
C ARG A 177 -21.26 8.44 -21.04
N MET A 178 -21.76 9.35 -20.19
CA MET A 178 -23.17 9.75 -20.21
C MET A 178 -23.57 10.37 -21.54
N ALA A 179 -22.71 11.21 -22.14
CA ALA A 179 -22.95 11.80 -23.45
C ALA A 179 -23.02 10.73 -24.55
N GLN A 180 -22.16 9.70 -24.53
CA GLN A 180 -22.21 8.59 -25.48
C GLN A 180 -23.45 7.71 -25.27
N GLN A 181 -23.87 7.51 -24.02
CA GLN A 181 -25.15 6.81 -23.73
C GLN A 181 -26.37 7.58 -24.29
N ALA A 182 -26.38 8.91 -24.18
CA ALA A 182 -27.45 9.75 -24.78
C ALA A 182 -27.45 9.69 -26.31
N ARG A 183 -26.32 9.37 -26.96
CA ARG A 183 -26.18 9.12 -28.39
C ARG A 183 -26.59 7.70 -28.81
N GLY A 184 -27.07 6.88 -27.88
CA GLY A 184 -27.58 5.53 -28.14
C GLY A 184 -26.59 4.41 -27.92
N GLU A 185 -25.40 4.69 -27.41
CA GLU A 185 -24.43 3.63 -27.07
C GLU A 185 -24.80 2.91 -25.76
N ASN A 186 -24.82 1.58 -25.81
CA ASN A 186 -25.14 0.74 -24.67
C ASN A 186 -23.90 0.03 -24.14
N PHE A 187 -23.35 0.48 -23.01
CA PHE A 187 -22.14 -0.06 -22.38
C PHE A 187 -22.35 -1.38 -21.60
N GLU A 188 -23.57 -1.94 -21.57
CA GLU A 188 -23.88 -3.15 -20.81
C GLU A 188 -23.74 -4.45 -21.61
N GLY A 189 -23.32 -4.38 -22.86
CA GLY A 189 -23.15 -5.55 -23.74
C GLY A 189 -22.14 -6.57 -23.21
N LYS A 190 -22.44 -7.87 -23.35
CA LYS A 190 -21.54 -8.99 -22.93
C LYS A 190 -20.41 -9.27 -23.93
N ASN A 191 -20.48 -8.75 -25.15
CA ASN A 191 -19.49 -9.03 -26.20
C ASN A 191 -18.19 -8.25 -25.94
N PRO A 192 -17.03 -8.93 -25.77
CA PRO A 192 -15.75 -8.28 -25.43
C PRO A 192 -15.25 -7.33 -26.53
N PHE A 193 -15.43 -7.67 -27.80
CA PHE A 193 -15.03 -6.81 -28.94
C PHE A 193 -15.86 -5.53 -28.99
N LYS A 194 -17.17 -5.63 -28.75
CA LYS A 194 -18.04 -4.45 -28.67
C LYS A 194 -17.67 -3.55 -27.48
N LYS A 195 -17.31 -4.14 -26.35
CA LYS A 195 -16.80 -3.37 -25.20
C LYS A 195 -15.53 -2.59 -25.54
N LEU A 196 -14.58 -3.21 -26.23
CA LEU A 196 -13.34 -2.55 -26.63
C LEU A 196 -13.63 -1.32 -27.51
N TYR A 197 -14.52 -1.46 -28.49
CA TYR A 197 -14.98 -0.34 -29.32
C TYR A 197 -15.66 0.74 -28.48
N GLN A 198 -16.55 0.39 -27.58
CA GLN A 198 -17.25 1.34 -26.70
C GLN A 198 -16.29 2.11 -25.79
N TYR A 199 -15.26 1.44 -25.25
CA TYR A 199 -14.22 2.13 -24.46
C TYR A 199 -13.38 3.08 -25.32
N SER A 200 -13.13 2.79 -26.59
CA SER A 200 -12.42 3.71 -27.48
C SER A 200 -13.20 5.00 -27.75
N LEU A 201 -14.55 4.94 -27.78
CA LEU A 201 -15.42 6.12 -27.90
C LEU A 201 -15.32 7.07 -26.69
N ILE A 202 -14.91 6.56 -25.52
CA ILE A 202 -14.65 7.37 -24.33
C ILE A 202 -13.20 7.83 -24.33
N LEU A 203 -12.27 6.95 -24.70
CA LEU A 203 -10.82 7.17 -24.57
C LEU A 203 -10.36 8.34 -25.46
N LEU A 204 -10.79 8.40 -26.73
CA LEU A 204 -10.36 9.44 -27.66
C LEU A 204 -10.75 10.85 -27.20
N PRO A 205 -12.03 11.16 -26.89
CA PRO A 205 -12.39 12.49 -26.38
C PRO A 205 -11.73 12.80 -25.04
N LEU A 206 -11.58 11.80 -24.16
CA LEU A 206 -10.93 11.97 -22.88
C LEU A 206 -9.44 12.36 -23.05
N LEU A 207 -8.75 11.73 -24.00
CA LEU A 207 -7.35 12.01 -24.28
C LEU A 207 -7.16 13.46 -24.77
N VAL A 208 -8.02 13.91 -25.69
CA VAL A 208 -8.01 15.30 -26.16
C VAL A 208 -8.25 16.28 -25.01
N SER A 209 -9.24 16.00 -24.15
CA SER A 209 -9.51 16.85 -23.01
C SER A 209 -8.37 16.89 -21.99
N VAL A 210 -7.72 15.75 -21.75
CA VAL A 210 -6.56 15.68 -20.85
C VAL A 210 -5.40 16.50 -21.41
N ILE A 211 -5.10 16.40 -22.72
CA ILE A 211 -4.06 17.20 -23.38
C ILE A 211 -4.36 18.71 -23.20
N GLN A 212 -5.58 19.15 -23.48
CA GLN A 212 -5.96 20.55 -23.29
C GLN A 212 -5.79 21.02 -21.85
N LYS A 213 -6.13 20.17 -20.86
CA LYS A 213 -5.92 20.48 -19.44
C LYS A 213 -4.45 20.61 -19.08
N VAL A 214 -3.60 19.73 -19.65
CA VAL A 214 -2.15 19.79 -19.42
C VAL A 214 -1.56 21.06 -20.03
N GLU A 215 -1.97 21.43 -21.24
CA GLU A 215 -1.56 22.69 -21.89
C GLU A 215 -1.95 23.91 -21.02
N ASN A 216 -3.21 23.97 -20.59
CA ASN A 216 -3.69 25.05 -19.72
C ASN A 216 -2.93 25.09 -18.37
N LEU A 217 -2.60 23.91 -17.79
CA LEU A 217 -1.78 23.84 -16.58
C LEU A 217 -0.38 24.38 -16.83
N THR A 218 0.25 23.98 -17.94
CA THR A 218 1.60 24.42 -18.31
C THR A 218 1.64 25.94 -18.46
N LEU A 219 0.70 26.53 -19.21
CA LEU A 219 0.58 27.98 -19.36
C LEU A 219 0.39 28.68 -18.01
N ALA A 220 -0.46 28.12 -17.13
CA ALA A 220 -0.66 28.68 -15.81
C ALA A 220 0.58 28.58 -14.90
N MET A 221 1.38 27.53 -15.07
CA MET A 221 2.65 27.38 -14.33
C MET A 221 3.72 28.36 -14.87
N GLU A 222 3.86 28.50 -16.18
CA GLU A 222 4.75 29.46 -16.82
C GLU A 222 4.40 30.90 -16.43
N ALA A 223 3.12 31.26 -16.43
CA ALA A 223 2.67 32.58 -15.98
C ALA A 223 3.01 32.87 -14.51
N ARG A 224 3.24 31.83 -13.70
CA ARG A 224 3.70 31.94 -12.31
C ARG A 224 5.21 31.80 -12.17
N ALA A 225 5.96 31.94 -13.25
CA ALA A 225 7.43 31.84 -13.29
C ALA A 225 7.93 30.45 -12.77
N PHE A 226 7.20 29.39 -13.09
CA PHE A 226 7.62 28.04 -12.75
C PHE A 226 8.78 27.61 -13.67
N HIS A 227 9.90 27.18 -13.10
CA HIS A 227 11.06 26.67 -13.83
C HIS A 227 11.39 25.25 -13.35
N CYS A 228 11.56 24.31 -14.27
CA CYS A 228 12.04 22.98 -13.98
C CYS A 228 13.51 23.01 -13.52
N GLY A 229 13.89 22.14 -12.60
CA GLY A 229 15.29 21.93 -12.20
C GLY A 229 15.85 22.93 -11.18
N LEU A 230 15.15 24.01 -10.85
CA LEU A 230 15.56 24.93 -9.78
C LEU A 230 15.16 24.39 -8.40
N GLU A 231 15.95 24.73 -7.38
CA GLU A 231 15.61 24.38 -5.99
C GLU A 231 14.33 25.09 -5.57
N ARG A 232 13.38 24.30 -5.08
CA ARG A 232 12.06 24.81 -4.66
C ARG A 232 11.85 24.59 -3.19
N THR A 233 11.10 25.49 -2.57
CA THR A 233 10.63 25.34 -1.21
C THR A 233 9.20 24.80 -1.22
N ASN A 234 8.94 23.78 -0.42
CA ASN A 234 7.59 23.25 -0.26
C ASN A 234 6.79 24.13 0.71
N PHE A 235 5.57 24.53 0.31
CA PHE A 235 4.67 25.29 1.16
C PHE A 235 4.23 24.46 2.39
N HIS A 236 3.92 23.19 2.19
CA HIS A 236 3.64 22.26 3.27
C HIS A 236 4.94 21.54 3.66
N LYS A 237 5.61 22.05 4.69
CA LYS A 237 6.76 21.38 5.29
C LYS A 237 6.26 20.31 6.25
N LEU A 238 6.80 19.10 6.13
CA LEU A 238 6.59 18.07 7.13
C LEU A 238 7.50 18.35 8.33
N GLU A 239 6.92 18.42 9.53
CA GLU A 239 7.65 18.69 10.76
C GLU A 239 7.49 17.53 11.72
N PHE A 240 8.62 17.03 12.23
CA PHE A 240 8.61 15.96 13.23
C PHE A 240 8.06 16.49 14.56
N THR A 241 7.06 15.81 15.09
CA THR A 241 6.50 16.07 16.41
C THR A 241 7.16 15.18 17.47
N LYS A 242 7.00 15.54 18.75
CA LYS A 242 7.48 14.69 19.87
C LYS A 242 6.95 13.24 19.79
N ARG A 243 5.76 13.05 19.21
CA ARG A 243 5.14 11.74 19.02
C ARG A 243 5.88 10.88 18.01
N ASP A 244 6.44 11.52 16.97
CA ASP A 244 7.20 10.82 15.93
C ASP A 244 8.52 10.27 16.48
N TYR A 245 9.20 11.04 17.33
CA TYR A 245 10.41 10.59 18.03
C TYR A 245 10.11 9.42 18.97
N LEU A 246 9.03 9.49 19.76
CA LEU A 246 8.62 8.39 20.64
C LEU A 246 8.29 7.12 19.84
N THR A 247 7.54 7.26 18.74
CA THR A 247 7.24 6.12 17.85
C THR A 247 8.50 5.56 17.20
N GLY A 248 9.43 6.41 16.80
CA GLY A 248 10.72 5.99 16.24
C GLY A 248 11.54 5.15 17.25
N ILE A 249 11.64 5.61 18.50
CA ILE A 249 12.33 4.86 19.58
C ILE A 249 11.61 3.53 19.83
N PHE A 250 10.29 3.51 19.87
CA PHE A 250 9.51 2.30 20.09
C PHE A 250 9.72 1.27 18.98
N ILE A 251 9.70 1.71 17.72
CA ILE A 251 9.96 0.86 16.56
C ILE A 251 11.39 0.31 16.63
N PHE A 252 12.38 1.15 16.96
CA PHE A 252 13.76 0.72 17.09
C PHE A 252 13.94 -0.37 18.18
N LEU A 253 13.29 -0.21 19.33
CA LEU A 253 13.30 -1.23 20.39
C LEU A 253 12.70 -2.57 19.93
N ILE A 254 11.59 -2.52 19.17
CA ILE A 254 10.95 -3.72 18.63
C ILE A 254 11.88 -4.41 17.62
N ILE A 255 12.48 -3.65 16.70
CA ILE A 255 13.43 -4.20 15.73
C ILE A 255 14.62 -4.86 16.43
N PHE A 256 15.16 -4.19 17.46
CA PHE A 256 16.25 -4.74 18.27
C PHE A 256 15.84 -6.04 18.96
N LEU A 257 14.64 -6.08 19.55
CA LEU A 257 14.08 -7.29 20.16
C LEU A 257 13.97 -8.43 19.15
N PHE A 258 13.46 -8.14 17.94
CA PHE A 258 13.33 -9.13 16.87
C PHE A 258 14.68 -9.65 16.37
N LEU A 259 15.69 -8.80 16.28
CA LEU A 259 17.06 -9.20 15.95
C LEU A 259 17.64 -10.13 17.01
N VAL A 260 17.48 -9.83 18.29
CA VAL A 260 17.94 -10.69 19.39
C VAL A 260 17.26 -12.07 19.34
N LEU A 261 15.93 -12.10 19.13
CA LEU A 261 15.19 -13.36 19.01
C LEU A 261 15.60 -14.17 17.77
N SER A 262 15.94 -13.50 16.67
CA SER A 262 16.43 -14.17 15.46
C SER A 262 17.81 -14.76 15.66
N LEU A 263 18.73 -14.07 16.34
CA LEU A 263 20.07 -14.55 16.65
C LEU A 263 20.06 -15.75 17.60
N GLN A 264 19.17 -15.76 18.61
CA GLN A 264 19.02 -16.90 19.53
C GLN A 264 18.53 -18.18 18.85
N HIS A 265 17.93 -18.09 17.68
CA HIS A 265 17.48 -19.26 16.92
C HIS A 265 18.57 -19.79 15.96
N LEU A 266 19.61 -19.01 15.71
CA LEU A 266 20.75 -19.37 14.85
C LEU A 266 21.91 -19.97 15.62
N LEU A 267 21.97 -19.78 16.93
CA LEU A 267 22.86 -20.44 17.90
C LEU A 267 22.22 -21.70 18.49
#